data_e0bc58e36c3ad7bc771375b0ee91a178
#
_entry.id   e0bc58e36c3ad7bc771375b0ee91a178
#
_cell.length_a   1.000
_cell.length_b   1.000
_cell.length_c   1.000
_cell.angle_alpha   90.00
_cell.angle_beta   90.00
_cell.angle_gamma   90.00
#
_symmetry.space_group_name_H-M   'P 1'
#
loop_
_entity.id
_entity.type
_entity.pdbx_description
1 polymer ?
#
loop_
_entity_poly.entity_id
_entity_poly.type
_entity_poly.pdbx_seq_one_letter_code
_entity_poly.pdbx_strand_id
1 'polypeptide(L)'
;IYIILYFAAIVYLSVSTFVTAREFQNRSRALIYPLMFFLLIETIIQVTLPELHVTWLCVTLLSVLYFIYCSEMWNQLDALTGLLNQNSYLNRTAEMRRRGGVLVVFDVDDFKQINDRYGHLQGDICLAEIGRCIKKAYARSGYCYRTGGDEFCVLMENADREAQCAQEFVRQLEQRRKAVDFLPTVSFGSAPFLGEDVLAVKNRADREMYRYKKARKPDAAHCSPNHTLL
;
A
#
# COMPACT_ATOMS: atom_id res chain seq x y z
N ILE A 1 33.99 -2.07 26.98
CA ILE A 1 33.58 -1.13 25.90
C ILE A 1 32.89 -1.90 24.75
N TYR A 2 33.49 -2.96 24.19
CA TYR A 2 32.92 -3.72 23.05
C TYR A 2 31.55 -4.33 23.34
N ILE A 3 31.36 -4.92 24.53
CA ILE A 3 30.08 -5.53 24.93
C ILE A 3 28.96 -4.47 25.01
N ILE A 4 29.25 -3.27 25.50
CA ILE A 4 28.29 -2.17 25.60
C ILE A 4 27.87 -1.68 24.20
N LEU A 5 28.83 -1.49 23.30
CA LEU A 5 28.59 -1.08 21.92
C LEU A 5 27.78 -2.12 21.16
N TYR A 6 28.07 -3.40 21.37
CA TYR A 6 27.33 -4.52 20.79
C TYR A 6 25.87 -4.56 21.27
N PHE A 7 25.66 -4.41 22.59
CA PHE A 7 24.31 -4.35 23.16
C PHE A 7 23.52 -3.13 22.66
N ALA A 8 24.16 -1.98 22.53
CA ALA A 8 23.55 -0.79 21.97
C ALA A 8 23.15 -0.98 20.49
N ALA A 9 23.98 -1.65 19.69
CA ALA A 9 23.67 -1.98 18.29
C ALA A 9 22.47 -2.94 18.17
N ILE A 10 22.42 -3.97 19.04
CA ILE A 10 21.27 -4.90 19.08
C ILE A 10 19.97 -4.15 19.41
N VAL A 11 19.99 -3.30 20.44
CA VAL A 11 18.80 -2.52 20.84
C VAL A 11 18.39 -1.58 19.71
N TYR A 12 19.33 -0.89 19.08
CA TYR A 12 19.05 0.00 17.94
C TYR A 12 18.41 -0.76 16.77
N LEU A 13 18.99 -1.88 16.34
CA LEU A 13 18.45 -2.72 15.27
C LEU A 13 17.04 -3.25 15.61
N SER A 14 16.83 -3.66 16.86
CA SER A 14 15.52 -4.16 17.32
C SER A 14 14.46 -3.08 17.28
N VAL A 15 14.76 -1.89 17.79
CA VAL A 15 13.85 -0.73 17.79
C VAL A 15 13.59 -0.26 16.36
N SER A 16 14.64 -0.11 15.55
CA SER A 16 14.52 0.29 14.15
C SER A 16 13.64 -0.67 13.36
N THR A 17 13.86 -1.98 13.51
CA THR A 17 13.07 -3.01 12.83
C THR A 17 11.60 -3.00 13.30
N PHE A 18 11.35 -2.80 14.59
CA PHE A 18 10.00 -2.70 15.15
C PHE A 18 9.24 -1.48 14.64
N VAL A 19 9.89 -0.32 14.59
CA VAL A 19 9.32 0.94 14.07
C VAL A 19 9.01 0.78 12.58
N THR A 20 9.97 0.29 11.80
CA THR A 20 9.80 0.07 10.35
C THR A 20 8.69 -0.93 10.06
N ALA A 21 8.61 -2.06 10.78
CA ALA A 21 7.54 -3.04 10.62
C ALA A 21 6.14 -2.48 10.96
N ARG A 22 6.06 -1.49 11.84
CA ARG A 22 4.81 -0.81 12.17
C ARG A 22 4.36 0.15 11.06
N GLU A 23 5.31 0.82 10.44
CA GLU A 23 5.05 1.82 9.38
C GLU A 23 4.60 1.16 8.06
N PHE A 24 5.13 -0.01 7.74
CA PHE A 24 4.87 -0.72 6.48
C PHE A 24 3.65 -1.66 6.52
N GLN A 25 2.83 -1.67 7.57
CA GLN A 25 1.67 -2.59 7.71
C GLN A 25 2.02 -4.08 7.48
N ASN A 26 3.30 -4.44 7.59
CA ASN A 26 3.78 -5.76 7.20
C ASN A 26 3.58 -6.79 8.32
N ARG A 27 2.93 -7.91 7.96
CA ARG A 27 2.71 -9.06 8.85
C ARG A 27 4.00 -9.88 9.08
N SER A 28 5.07 -9.60 8.36
CA SER A 28 6.37 -10.31 8.45
C SER A 28 7.13 -10.06 9.77
N ARG A 29 6.43 -9.63 10.83
CA ARG A 29 6.96 -9.58 12.21
C ARG A 29 7.51 -10.93 12.66
N ALA A 30 7.04 -12.03 12.06
CA ALA A 30 7.52 -13.37 12.34
C ALA A 30 9.02 -13.57 12.05
N LEU A 31 9.60 -12.81 11.12
CA LEU A 31 11.04 -12.88 10.81
C LEU A 31 11.93 -12.16 11.86
N ILE A 32 11.37 -11.25 12.63
CA ILE A 32 12.10 -10.54 13.69
C ILE A 32 12.45 -11.49 14.85
N TYR A 33 11.54 -12.39 15.19
CA TYR A 33 11.73 -13.31 16.32
C TYR A 33 12.92 -14.26 16.14
N PRO A 34 13.08 -14.97 15.00
CA PRO A 34 14.26 -15.81 14.79
C PRO A 34 15.56 -15.02 14.75
N LEU A 35 15.54 -13.78 14.25
CA LEU A 35 16.70 -12.89 14.25
C LEU A 35 17.13 -12.52 15.68
N MET A 36 16.16 -12.14 16.53
CA MET A 36 16.41 -11.84 17.94
C MET A 36 16.88 -13.07 18.71
N PHE A 37 16.30 -14.24 18.43
CA PHE A 37 16.69 -15.51 19.06
C PHE A 37 18.12 -15.91 18.69
N PHE A 38 18.52 -15.72 17.42
CA PHE A 38 19.88 -15.98 16.96
C PHE A 38 20.92 -15.09 17.66
N LEU A 39 20.61 -13.78 17.82
CA LEU A 39 21.45 -12.84 18.56
C LEU A 39 21.62 -13.23 20.02
N LEU A 40 20.58 -13.74 20.65
CA LEU A 40 20.61 -14.16 22.04
C LEU A 40 21.50 -15.39 22.22
N ILE A 41 21.38 -16.39 21.33
CA ILE A 41 22.25 -17.58 21.34
C ILE A 41 23.71 -17.19 21.13
N GLU A 42 23.99 -16.34 20.15
CA GLU A 42 25.35 -15.85 19.87
C GLU A 42 25.97 -15.17 21.10
N THR A 43 25.21 -14.31 21.77
CA THR A 43 25.66 -13.64 23.00
C THR A 43 25.99 -14.65 24.11
N ILE A 44 25.17 -15.69 24.28
CA ILE A 44 25.43 -16.77 25.27
C ILE A 44 26.72 -17.51 24.91
N ILE A 45 26.92 -17.90 23.65
CA ILE A 45 28.12 -18.59 23.20
C ILE A 45 29.36 -17.72 23.44
N GLN A 46 29.32 -16.44 23.12
CA GLN A 46 30.44 -15.52 23.28
C GLN A 46 30.81 -15.32 24.75
N VAL A 47 29.84 -15.33 25.66
CA VAL A 47 30.09 -15.19 27.11
C VAL A 47 30.63 -16.49 27.72
N THR A 48 30.14 -17.66 27.25
CA THR A 48 30.52 -18.98 27.79
C THR A 48 31.82 -19.53 27.21
N LEU A 49 32.12 -19.19 25.95
CA LEU A 49 33.27 -19.67 25.19
C LEU A 49 34.04 -18.49 24.55
N PRO A 50 34.71 -17.64 25.34
CA PRO A 50 35.35 -16.40 24.85
C PRO A 50 36.48 -16.64 23.84
N GLU A 51 37.05 -17.84 23.80
CA GLU A 51 38.07 -18.23 22.82
C GLU A 51 37.52 -18.45 21.41
N LEU A 52 36.21 -18.65 21.28
CA LEU A 52 35.55 -18.78 19.99
C LEU A 52 35.22 -17.39 19.43
N HIS A 53 36.04 -16.92 18.51
CA HIS A 53 35.85 -15.61 17.84
C HIS A 53 34.76 -15.68 16.74
N VAL A 54 33.54 -16.06 17.10
CA VAL A 54 32.41 -16.20 16.16
C VAL A 54 31.65 -14.88 15.93
N THR A 55 31.89 -13.85 16.74
CA THR A 55 31.16 -12.59 16.73
C THR A 55 31.13 -11.92 15.35
N TRP A 56 32.26 -11.86 14.65
CA TRP A 56 32.32 -11.25 13.32
C TRP A 56 31.53 -12.02 12.28
N LEU A 57 31.53 -13.35 12.35
CA LEU A 57 30.73 -14.20 11.47
C LEU A 57 29.23 -13.97 11.71
N CYS A 58 28.81 -13.91 12.97
CA CYS A 58 27.43 -13.65 13.35
C CYS A 58 26.97 -12.25 12.95
N VAL A 59 27.77 -11.21 13.17
CA VAL A 59 27.47 -9.84 12.74
C VAL A 59 27.32 -9.77 11.22
N THR A 60 28.20 -10.41 10.46
CA THR A 60 28.13 -10.44 9.00
C THR A 60 26.84 -11.13 8.53
N LEU A 61 26.55 -12.32 9.07
CA LEU A 61 25.35 -13.07 8.72
C LEU A 61 24.06 -12.29 9.02
N LEU A 62 24.01 -11.66 10.19
CA LEU A 62 22.88 -10.82 10.60
C LEU A 62 22.72 -9.60 9.70
N SER A 63 23.82 -8.95 9.31
CA SER A 63 23.79 -7.81 8.39
C SER A 63 23.24 -8.22 7.02
N VAL A 64 23.65 -9.38 6.51
CA VAL A 64 23.13 -9.93 5.25
C VAL A 64 21.65 -10.27 5.36
N LEU A 65 21.22 -10.95 6.42
CA LEU A 65 19.81 -11.29 6.64
C LEU A 65 18.95 -10.04 6.80
N TYR A 66 19.45 -9.02 7.52
CA TYR A 66 18.77 -7.74 7.67
C TYR A 66 18.66 -7.01 6.33
N PHE A 67 19.74 -7.02 5.53
CA PHE A 67 19.72 -6.43 4.18
C PHE A 67 18.68 -7.11 3.28
N ILE A 68 18.63 -8.46 3.27
CA ILE A 68 17.64 -9.21 2.51
C ILE A 68 16.21 -8.85 2.97
N TYR A 69 15.98 -8.79 4.29
CA TYR A 69 14.70 -8.39 4.87
C TYR A 69 14.27 -6.99 4.43
N CYS A 70 15.17 -6.01 4.52
CA CYS A 70 14.90 -4.66 4.06
C CYS A 70 14.63 -4.60 2.55
N SER A 71 15.42 -5.31 1.77
CA SER A 71 15.24 -5.39 0.31
C SER A 71 13.86 -5.96 -0.07
N GLU A 72 13.43 -7.05 0.59
CA GLU A 72 12.09 -7.60 0.36
C GLU A 72 10.98 -6.61 0.77
N MET A 73 11.16 -5.89 1.86
CA MET A 73 10.19 -4.87 2.28
C MET A 73 10.06 -3.74 1.26
N TRP A 74 11.18 -3.21 0.77
CA TRP A 74 11.17 -2.16 -0.26
C TRP A 74 10.54 -2.65 -1.56
N ASN A 75 10.77 -3.90 -1.94
CA ASN A 75 10.18 -4.53 -3.12
C ASN A 75 8.66 -4.72 -3.03
N GLN A 76 8.04 -4.52 -1.87
CA GLN A 76 6.59 -4.59 -1.70
C GLN A 76 5.87 -3.26 -1.95
N LEU A 77 6.61 -2.16 -2.05
CA LEU A 77 6.04 -0.83 -2.22
C LEU A 77 6.07 -0.37 -3.68
N ASP A 78 5.10 0.47 -4.02
CA ASP A 78 5.15 1.32 -5.21
C ASP A 78 6.01 2.54 -4.90
N ALA A 79 7.05 2.76 -5.70
CA ALA A 79 8.07 3.79 -5.46
C ALA A 79 7.50 5.22 -5.53
N LEU A 80 6.43 5.43 -6.31
CA LEU A 80 5.84 6.75 -6.49
C LEU A 80 4.90 7.13 -5.35
N THR A 81 4.03 6.20 -4.95
CA THR A 81 2.93 6.50 -4.02
C THR A 81 3.21 6.07 -2.58
N GLY A 82 4.18 5.19 -2.37
CA GLY A 82 4.47 4.57 -1.07
C GLY A 82 3.33 3.67 -0.55
N LEU A 83 2.42 3.25 -1.42
CA LEU A 83 1.45 2.20 -1.16
C LEU A 83 2.08 0.84 -1.48
N LEU A 84 1.40 -0.24 -1.12
CA LEU A 84 1.79 -1.57 -1.55
C LEU A 84 1.62 -1.71 -3.08
N ASN A 85 2.50 -2.47 -3.72
CA ASN A 85 2.48 -2.66 -5.17
C ASN A 85 1.57 -3.82 -5.61
N GLN A 86 1.47 -4.03 -6.92
CA GLN A 86 0.68 -5.08 -7.53
C GLN A 86 1.05 -6.50 -7.05
N ASN A 87 2.35 -6.80 -6.88
CA ASN A 87 2.79 -8.11 -6.40
C ASN A 87 2.29 -8.38 -4.98
N SER A 88 2.36 -7.38 -4.12
CA SER A 88 1.82 -7.45 -2.75
C SER A 88 0.30 -7.64 -2.74
N TYR A 89 -0.43 -7.00 -3.67
CA TYR A 89 -1.87 -7.20 -3.87
C TYR A 89 -2.18 -8.66 -4.22
N LEU A 90 -1.51 -9.23 -5.23
CA LEU A 90 -1.74 -10.61 -5.67
C LEU A 90 -1.47 -11.63 -4.55
N ASN A 91 -0.38 -11.46 -3.81
CA ASN A 91 -0.05 -12.32 -2.68
C ASN A 91 -1.10 -12.26 -1.56
N ARG A 92 -1.56 -11.05 -1.22
CA ARG A 92 -2.54 -10.85 -0.15
C ARG A 92 -3.93 -11.34 -0.54
N THR A 93 -4.34 -11.17 -1.78
CA THR A 93 -5.66 -11.65 -2.25
C THR A 93 -5.77 -13.17 -2.13
N ALA A 94 -4.69 -13.91 -2.41
CA ALA A 94 -4.65 -15.36 -2.23
C ALA A 94 -4.87 -15.79 -0.77
N GLU A 95 -4.30 -15.04 0.20
CA GLU A 95 -4.49 -15.29 1.63
C GLU A 95 -5.91 -14.92 2.10
N MET A 96 -6.41 -13.75 1.68
CA MET A 96 -7.70 -13.22 2.15
C MET A 96 -8.89 -13.95 1.56
N ARG A 97 -8.74 -14.65 0.43
CA ARG A 97 -9.81 -15.42 -0.21
C ARG A 97 -10.58 -16.30 0.78
N ARG A 98 -9.89 -16.92 1.74
CA ARG A 98 -10.50 -17.82 2.74
C ARG A 98 -11.17 -17.10 3.90
N ARG A 99 -10.76 -15.86 4.20
CA ARG A 99 -11.23 -15.10 5.36
C ARG A 99 -12.42 -14.22 5.04
N GLY A 100 -12.57 -13.86 3.77
CA GLY A 100 -13.53 -12.85 3.33
C GLY A 100 -13.08 -11.43 3.61
N GLY A 101 -13.88 -10.47 3.14
CA GLY A 101 -13.61 -9.06 3.30
C GLY A 101 -14.30 -8.20 2.24
N VAL A 102 -13.78 -7.01 2.01
CA VAL A 102 -14.22 -6.09 0.96
C VAL A 102 -13.03 -5.66 0.12
N LEU A 103 -13.20 -5.72 -1.19
CA LEU A 103 -12.30 -5.12 -2.16
C LEU A 103 -12.89 -3.77 -2.58
N VAL A 104 -12.13 -2.71 -2.46
CA VAL A 104 -12.44 -1.39 -3.02
C VAL A 104 -11.47 -1.12 -4.16
N VAL A 105 -11.97 -0.72 -5.32
CA VAL A 105 -11.18 -0.32 -6.49
C VAL A 105 -11.35 1.16 -6.74
N PHE A 106 -10.29 1.81 -7.22
CA PHE A 106 -10.26 3.23 -7.54
C PHE A 106 -9.61 3.44 -8.91
N ASP A 107 -10.17 4.38 -9.67
CA ASP A 107 -9.67 4.79 -10.98
C ASP A 107 -9.59 6.32 -11.03
N VAL A 108 -8.48 6.87 -11.50
CA VAL A 108 -8.28 8.30 -11.60
C VAL A 108 -8.96 8.83 -12.85
N ASP A 109 -9.98 9.68 -12.67
CA ASP A 109 -10.77 10.19 -13.79
C ASP A 109 -9.94 11.05 -14.72
N ASP A 110 -10.02 10.74 -16.03
CA ASP A 110 -9.39 11.52 -17.10
C ASP A 110 -7.86 11.72 -16.93
N PHE A 111 -7.17 10.75 -16.28
CA PHE A 111 -5.74 10.85 -15.96
C PHE A 111 -4.86 11.10 -17.19
N LYS A 112 -5.20 10.51 -18.34
CA LYS A 112 -4.49 10.78 -19.59
C LYS A 112 -4.53 12.28 -19.96
N GLN A 113 -5.68 12.95 -19.77
CA GLN A 113 -5.79 14.39 -20.07
C GLN A 113 -4.92 15.23 -19.13
N ILE A 114 -4.73 14.80 -17.88
CA ILE A 114 -3.79 15.46 -16.95
C ILE A 114 -2.36 15.36 -17.50
N ASN A 115 -1.92 14.17 -17.91
CA ASN A 115 -0.61 13.97 -18.50
C ASN A 115 -0.42 14.78 -19.78
N ASP A 116 -1.41 14.76 -20.67
CA ASP A 116 -1.35 15.48 -21.96
C ASP A 116 -1.32 17.00 -21.77
N ARG A 117 -2.00 17.53 -20.74
CA ARG A 117 -2.11 18.97 -20.49
C ARG A 117 -0.97 19.53 -19.61
N TYR A 118 -0.56 18.79 -18.58
CA TYR A 118 0.36 19.28 -17.55
C TYR A 118 1.70 18.54 -17.53
N GLY A 119 1.84 17.47 -18.32
CA GLY A 119 3.03 16.61 -18.39
C GLY A 119 3.04 15.50 -17.32
N HIS A 120 3.85 14.48 -17.57
CA HIS A 120 3.94 13.28 -16.73
C HIS A 120 4.36 13.58 -15.29
N LEU A 121 5.22 14.56 -15.06
CA LEU A 121 5.65 14.94 -13.72
C LEU A 121 4.46 15.40 -12.85
N GLN A 122 3.53 16.15 -13.43
CA GLN A 122 2.32 16.58 -12.72
C GLN A 122 1.34 15.42 -12.53
N GLY A 123 1.27 14.50 -13.49
CA GLY A 123 0.55 13.23 -13.32
C GLY A 123 1.08 12.42 -12.16
N ASP A 124 2.38 12.31 -12.01
CA ASP A 124 3.03 11.62 -10.88
C ASP A 124 2.69 12.27 -9.54
N ILE A 125 2.68 13.59 -9.47
CA ILE A 125 2.23 14.34 -8.27
C ILE A 125 0.77 14.01 -7.95
N CYS A 126 -0.13 13.99 -8.97
CA CYS A 126 -1.52 13.58 -8.77
C CYS A 126 -1.64 12.18 -8.17
N LEU A 127 -0.93 11.20 -8.73
CA LEU A 127 -0.95 9.82 -8.23
C LEU A 127 -0.44 9.72 -6.79
N ALA A 128 0.65 10.44 -6.46
CA ALA A 128 1.19 10.47 -5.10
C ALA A 128 0.20 11.10 -4.10
N GLU A 129 -0.48 12.19 -4.47
CA GLU A 129 -1.48 12.83 -3.62
C GLU A 129 -2.73 11.95 -3.42
N ILE A 130 -3.23 11.31 -4.49
CA ILE A 130 -4.34 10.36 -4.41
C ILE A 130 -3.96 9.17 -3.51
N GLY A 131 -2.77 8.60 -3.69
CA GLY A 131 -2.25 7.55 -2.82
C GLY A 131 -2.21 7.95 -1.35
N ARG A 132 -1.81 9.19 -1.04
CA ARG A 132 -1.83 9.73 0.34
C ARG A 132 -3.27 9.84 0.88
N CYS A 133 -4.24 10.27 0.06
CA CYS A 133 -5.65 10.32 0.48
C CYS A 133 -6.20 8.92 0.79
N ILE A 134 -5.92 7.94 -0.07
CA ILE A 134 -6.29 6.54 0.15
C ILE A 134 -5.64 6.01 1.44
N LYS A 135 -4.34 6.21 1.63
CA LYS A 135 -3.62 5.77 2.83
C LYS A 135 -4.20 6.37 4.11
N LYS A 136 -4.51 7.67 4.12
CA LYS A 136 -5.11 8.34 5.28
C LYS A 136 -6.48 7.79 5.64
N ALA A 137 -7.32 7.51 4.63
CA ALA A 137 -8.68 7.03 4.84
C ALA A 137 -8.73 5.56 5.25
N TYR A 138 -7.91 4.71 4.63
CA TYR A 138 -8.07 3.26 4.71
C TYR A 138 -6.99 2.51 5.48
N ALA A 139 -5.80 3.08 5.72
CA ALA A 139 -4.65 2.33 6.26
C ALA A 139 -4.87 1.71 7.65
N ARG A 140 -5.84 2.23 8.42
CA ARG A 140 -6.22 1.67 9.73
C ARG A 140 -7.20 0.49 9.64
N SER A 141 -7.84 0.31 8.48
CA SER A 141 -8.91 -0.66 8.28
C SER A 141 -8.63 -1.66 7.17
N GLY A 142 -7.60 -1.41 6.34
CA GLY A 142 -7.27 -2.25 5.20
C GLY A 142 -5.87 -1.99 4.66
N TYR A 143 -5.50 -2.76 3.67
CA TYR A 143 -4.22 -2.68 2.96
C TYR A 143 -4.44 -1.94 1.65
N CYS A 144 -3.65 -0.89 1.42
CA CYS A 144 -3.78 0.02 0.28
C CYS A 144 -2.72 -0.30 -0.77
N TYR A 145 -3.13 -0.46 -2.02
CA TYR A 145 -2.27 -0.87 -3.14
C TYR A 145 -2.41 0.09 -4.32
N ARG A 146 -1.32 0.21 -5.08
CA ARG A 146 -1.37 0.68 -6.47
C ARG A 146 -1.16 -0.52 -7.38
N THR A 147 -2.16 -0.85 -8.19
CA THR A 147 -2.19 -2.08 -9.01
C THR A 147 -1.96 -1.83 -10.49
N GLY A 148 -1.97 -0.57 -10.91
CA GLY A 148 -1.77 -0.17 -12.30
C GLY A 148 -1.27 1.26 -12.40
N GLY A 149 -1.26 1.82 -13.61
CA GLY A 149 -0.84 3.20 -13.87
C GLY A 149 -1.61 4.21 -13.03
N ASP A 150 -2.92 4.21 -13.15
CA ASP A 150 -3.89 5.08 -12.47
C ASP A 150 -4.92 4.29 -11.63
N GLU A 151 -4.70 2.99 -11.46
CA GLU A 151 -5.54 2.10 -10.67
C GLU A 151 -5.00 1.87 -9.26
N PHE A 152 -5.91 1.96 -8.28
CA PHE A 152 -5.61 1.64 -6.88
C PHE A 152 -6.63 0.66 -6.33
N CYS A 153 -6.22 -0.11 -5.33
CA CYS A 153 -7.09 -1.06 -4.64
C CYS A 153 -6.89 -0.97 -3.12
N VAL A 154 -7.95 -1.30 -2.39
CA VAL A 154 -7.88 -1.52 -0.95
C VAL A 154 -8.54 -2.85 -0.61
N LEU A 155 -7.85 -3.66 0.17
CA LEU A 155 -8.38 -4.90 0.75
C LEU A 155 -8.67 -4.69 2.23
N MET A 156 -9.93 -4.81 2.63
CA MET A 156 -10.40 -4.67 4.01
C MET A 156 -10.87 -6.01 4.56
N GLU A 157 -10.53 -6.32 5.82
CA GLU A 157 -11.04 -7.52 6.50
C GLU A 157 -12.45 -7.27 7.09
N ASN A 158 -12.76 -6.02 7.47
CA ASN A 158 -14.04 -5.65 8.06
C ASN A 158 -14.84 -4.75 7.11
N ALA A 159 -16.00 -5.25 6.67
CA ALA A 159 -16.93 -4.55 5.77
C ALA A 159 -17.64 -3.36 6.44
N ASP A 160 -17.86 -3.40 7.77
CA ASP A 160 -18.67 -2.38 8.48
C ASP A 160 -18.03 -0.98 8.42
N ARG A 161 -16.71 -0.92 8.22
CA ARG A 161 -15.97 0.33 8.16
C ARG A 161 -15.83 0.91 6.75
N GLU A 162 -16.26 0.20 5.74
CA GLU A 162 -16.07 0.59 4.33
C GLU A 162 -16.71 1.95 4.04
N ALA A 163 -17.98 2.14 4.40
CA ALA A 163 -18.70 3.39 4.15
C ALA A 163 -18.05 4.60 4.86
N GLN A 164 -17.55 4.41 6.09
CA GLN A 164 -16.85 5.45 6.83
C GLN A 164 -15.51 5.81 6.16
N CYS A 165 -14.77 4.81 5.72
CA CYS A 165 -13.50 5.02 5.02
C CYS A 165 -13.72 5.71 3.68
N ALA A 166 -14.78 5.34 2.93
CA ALA A 166 -15.13 5.97 1.67
C ALA A 166 -15.48 7.46 1.84
N GLN A 167 -16.26 7.81 2.86
CA GLN A 167 -16.57 9.21 3.19
C GLN A 167 -15.31 9.99 3.55
N GLU A 168 -14.44 9.40 4.36
CA GLU A 168 -13.16 10.03 4.73
C GLU A 168 -12.25 10.22 3.51
N PHE A 169 -12.20 9.27 2.60
CA PHE A 169 -11.46 9.40 1.34
C PHE A 169 -11.96 10.59 0.50
N VAL A 170 -13.28 10.68 0.28
CA VAL A 170 -13.88 11.80 -0.46
C VAL A 170 -13.53 13.13 0.19
N ARG A 171 -13.65 13.23 1.52
CA ARG A 171 -13.31 14.43 2.28
C ARG A 171 -11.84 14.82 2.10
N GLN A 172 -10.91 13.86 2.20
CA GLN A 172 -9.46 14.09 2.02
C GLN A 172 -9.15 14.54 0.58
N LEU A 173 -9.75 13.89 -0.41
CA LEU A 173 -9.55 14.23 -1.82
C LEU A 173 -10.05 15.65 -2.12
N GLU A 174 -11.25 16.02 -1.66
CA GLU A 174 -11.80 17.36 -1.86
C GLU A 174 -10.95 18.44 -1.19
N GLN A 175 -10.43 18.16 0.01
CA GLN A 175 -9.52 19.07 0.70
C GLN A 175 -8.23 19.29 -0.10
N ARG A 176 -7.66 18.19 -0.67
CA ARG A 176 -6.44 18.31 -1.50
C ARG A 176 -6.69 19.01 -2.82
N ARG A 177 -7.84 18.79 -3.45
CA ARG A 177 -8.22 19.48 -4.69
C ARG A 177 -8.34 21.01 -4.54
N LYS A 178 -8.69 21.49 -3.34
CA LYS A 178 -8.65 22.93 -3.05
C LYS A 178 -7.25 23.53 -3.01
N ALA A 179 -6.24 22.68 -2.71
CA ALA A 179 -4.84 23.10 -2.63
C ALA A 179 -4.04 22.79 -3.91
N VAL A 180 -4.55 21.90 -4.76
CA VAL A 180 -3.89 21.44 -5.99
C VAL A 180 -4.94 21.46 -7.11
N ASP A 181 -4.99 22.54 -7.86
CA ASP A 181 -6.04 22.84 -8.85
C ASP A 181 -6.16 21.78 -9.97
N PHE A 182 -5.04 21.14 -10.33
CA PHE A 182 -5.01 20.11 -11.38
C PHE A 182 -5.27 18.70 -10.84
N LEU A 183 -5.57 18.53 -9.54
CA LEU A 183 -5.84 17.21 -8.99
C LEU A 183 -7.20 16.69 -9.49
N PRO A 184 -7.23 15.55 -10.22
CA PRO A 184 -8.46 15.02 -10.80
C PRO A 184 -9.41 14.47 -9.75
N THR A 185 -10.62 14.15 -10.19
CA THR A 185 -11.54 13.32 -9.41
C THR A 185 -11.13 11.86 -9.49
N VAL A 186 -11.64 11.07 -8.56
CA VAL A 186 -11.40 9.63 -8.50
C VAL A 186 -12.74 8.93 -8.40
N SER A 187 -12.95 7.96 -9.27
CA SER A 187 -14.10 7.07 -9.21
C SER A 187 -13.74 5.83 -8.43
N PHE A 188 -14.65 5.30 -7.62
CA PHE A 188 -14.41 4.09 -6.84
C PHE A 188 -15.66 3.24 -6.72
N GLY A 189 -15.44 1.96 -6.44
CA GLY A 189 -16.49 0.99 -6.19
C GLY A 189 -16.01 -0.12 -5.29
N SER A 190 -16.91 -0.76 -4.57
CA SER A 190 -16.59 -1.82 -3.63
C SER A 190 -17.39 -3.08 -3.88
N ALA A 191 -16.81 -4.24 -3.52
CA ALA A 191 -17.48 -5.52 -3.55
C ALA A 191 -17.05 -6.39 -2.37
N PRO A 192 -17.99 -6.93 -1.58
CA PRO A 192 -17.68 -7.94 -0.58
C PRO A 192 -17.28 -9.27 -1.24
N PHE A 193 -16.47 -10.05 -0.55
CA PHE A 193 -16.06 -11.38 -0.99
C PHE A 193 -15.92 -12.36 0.16
N LEU A 194 -16.23 -13.64 -0.10
CA LEU A 194 -16.00 -14.74 0.81
C LEU A 194 -15.81 -16.03 0.00
N GLY A 195 -14.58 -16.54 -0.07
CA GLY A 195 -14.27 -17.78 -0.78
C GLY A 195 -14.24 -17.70 -2.31
N GLU A 196 -14.62 -16.57 -2.87
CA GLU A 196 -14.77 -16.37 -4.32
C GLU A 196 -13.43 -16.14 -5.03
N ASP A 197 -13.45 -16.26 -6.36
CA ASP A 197 -12.31 -15.87 -7.18
C ASP A 197 -12.15 -14.35 -7.19
N VAL A 198 -10.90 -13.91 -7.01
CA VAL A 198 -10.54 -12.48 -6.93
C VAL A 198 -10.93 -11.72 -8.19
N LEU A 199 -10.85 -12.35 -9.37
CA LEU A 199 -11.24 -11.74 -10.63
C LEU A 199 -12.74 -11.45 -10.67
N ALA A 200 -13.57 -12.37 -10.18
CA ALA A 200 -15.01 -12.18 -10.10
C ALA A 200 -15.37 -11.03 -9.15
N VAL A 201 -14.65 -10.92 -8.02
CA VAL A 201 -14.82 -9.82 -7.06
C VAL A 201 -14.41 -8.48 -7.67
N LYS A 202 -13.24 -8.43 -8.34
CA LYS A 202 -12.78 -7.22 -9.03
C LYS A 202 -13.80 -6.76 -10.06
N ASN A 203 -14.32 -7.66 -10.88
CA ASN A 203 -15.34 -7.33 -11.87
C ASN A 203 -16.65 -6.77 -11.26
N ARG A 204 -17.01 -7.17 -10.03
CA ARG A 204 -18.16 -6.58 -9.33
C ARG A 204 -17.83 -5.17 -8.83
N ALA A 205 -16.68 -4.99 -8.21
CA ALA A 205 -16.23 -3.69 -7.73
C ALA A 205 -16.07 -2.68 -8.90
N ASP A 206 -15.51 -3.11 -10.03
CA ASP A 206 -15.40 -2.30 -11.25
C ASP A 206 -16.77 -1.87 -11.80
N ARG A 207 -17.77 -2.74 -11.74
CA ARG A 207 -19.15 -2.36 -12.14
C ARG A 207 -19.74 -1.28 -11.23
N GLU A 208 -19.54 -1.37 -9.93
CA GLU A 208 -19.98 -0.33 -8.98
C GLU A 208 -19.21 0.98 -9.21
N MET A 209 -17.89 0.92 -9.41
CA MET A 209 -17.07 2.07 -9.78
C MET A 209 -17.57 2.75 -11.06
N TYR A 210 -17.91 1.98 -12.09
CA TYR A 210 -18.44 2.52 -13.34
C TYR A 210 -19.82 3.18 -13.15
N ARG A 211 -20.70 2.61 -12.32
CA ARG A 211 -21.96 3.24 -11.94
C ARG A 211 -21.75 4.56 -11.23
N TYR A 212 -20.82 4.61 -10.29
CA TYR A 212 -20.43 5.83 -9.60
C TYR A 212 -19.87 6.89 -10.56
N LYS A 213 -19.01 6.47 -11.51
CA LYS A 213 -18.44 7.35 -12.55
C LYS A 213 -19.52 7.96 -13.43
N LYS A 214 -20.51 7.16 -13.86
CA LYS A 214 -21.66 7.64 -14.65
C LYS A 214 -22.56 8.61 -13.87
N ALA A 215 -22.84 8.34 -12.62
CA ALA A 215 -23.68 9.20 -11.80
C ALA A 215 -23.06 10.61 -11.57
N ARG A 216 -21.73 10.72 -11.63
CA ARG A 216 -21.01 11.99 -11.47
C ARG A 216 -20.78 12.77 -12.75
N LYS A 217 -20.81 12.11 -13.92
CA LYS A 217 -20.79 12.76 -15.23
C LYS A 217 -22.23 12.72 -15.79
N PRO A 218 -23.12 13.69 -15.46
CA PRO A 218 -24.41 13.77 -16.14
C PRO A 218 -24.13 14.01 -17.61
N ASP A 219 -24.85 13.30 -18.46
CA ASP A 219 -24.71 13.18 -19.90
C ASP A 219 -24.27 14.48 -20.60
N ALA A 220 -23.03 14.53 -21.04
CA ALA A 220 -22.58 15.43 -22.11
C ALA A 220 -23.03 14.91 -23.50
N ALA A 221 -24.03 14.05 -23.55
CA ALA A 221 -24.50 13.35 -24.75
C ALA A 221 -25.87 13.85 -25.27
N HIS A 222 -26.18 15.15 -25.12
CA HIS A 222 -27.33 15.75 -25.84
C HIS A 222 -26.99 17.16 -26.31
N CYS A 223 -25.92 17.30 -27.09
CA CYS A 223 -25.74 18.44 -27.98
C CYS A 223 -25.53 17.86 -29.39
N SER A 224 -26.58 17.42 -30.01
CA SER A 224 -26.63 17.21 -31.47
C SER A 224 -26.40 18.57 -32.13
N PRO A 225 -25.39 18.75 -33.01
CA PRO A 225 -25.38 19.88 -33.89
C PRO A 225 -26.51 19.69 -34.91
N ASN A 226 -27.57 20.45 -34.76
CA ASN A 226 -28.55 20.65 -35.84
C ASN A 226 -27.80 21.09 -37.11
N HIS A 227 -27.70 20.19 -38.06
CA HIS A 227 -27.54 20.55 -39.46
C HIS A 227 -28.77 21.35 -39.88
N THR A 228 -28.64 22.65 -39.94
CA THR A 228 -29.55 23.46 -40.77
C THR A 228 -28.85 23.69 -42.10
N LEU A 229 -29.31 22.96 -43.10
CA LEU A 229 -29.14 23.27 -44.51
C LEU A 229 -29.81 24.63 -44.77
N LEU A 230 -29.09 25.56 -45.33
CA LEU A 230 -29.48 26.45 -46.44
C LEU A 230 -28.23 27.00 -47.11
#